data_47ab29e61274f815af0d10795f1cbfd7
#
_entry.id   47ab29e61274f815af0d10795f1cbfd7
#
_cell.length_a   1.000
_cell.length_b   1.000
_cell.length_c   1.000
_cell.angle_alpha   90.00
_cell.angle_beta   90.00
_cell.angle_gamma   90.00
#
_symmetry.space_group_name_H-M   'P 1'
#
loop_
_entity.id
_entity.type
_entity.pdbx_description
1 polymer ?
#
loop_
_entity_poly.entity_id
_entity_poly.type
_entity_poly.pdbx_seq_one_letter_code
_entity_poly.pdbx_strand_id
1 'polypeptide(L)'
;LRLHNEGRHEHAISAIQSAIINSQAQPWMYEVLAVSMEIAGRPKKEVERVVMGMTDFGNADFGSMMYSANYLVRFERKDAALRMYRQAARLAPERPEPYVLGLKLARDLEDPREIQWAATGVLALDWTSGFEQHHKDALVAIRAAEQKLRRAGQNDAADELLIAAREARRRDLQVELTWSGSGDLDLLVEEPVGGVCS
;
A
#
# COMPACT_ATOMS: atom_id res chain seq x y z
N LEU A 1 -15.14 -18.67 -15.10
CA LEU A 1 -16.16 -17.96 -14.30
C LEU A 1 -17.43 -18.76 -14.08
N ARG A 2 -18.07 -19.35 -15.13
CA ARG A 2 -19.33 -20.09 -15.01
C ARG A 2 -19.27 -21.18 -13.93
N LEU A 3 -18.28 -22.06 -13.95
CA LEU A 3 -18.11 -23.14 -12.95
C LEU A 3 -17.98 -22.60 -11.51
N HIS A 4 -17.28 -21.50 -11.33
CA HIS A 4 -17.15 -20.84 -10.04
C HIS A 4 -18.51 -20.31 -9.55
N ASN A 5 -19.26 -19.64 -10.42
CA ASN A 5 -20.58 -19.08 -10.10
C ASN A 5 -21.65 -20.18 -9.83
N GLU A 6 -21.48 -21.37 -10.43
CA GLU A 6 -22.31 -22.56 -10.17
C GLU A 6 -21.93 -23.29 -8.88
N GLY A 7 -20.97 -22.81 -8.10
CA GLY A 7 -20.46 -23.47 -6.88
C GLY A 7 -19.59 -24.71 -7.16
N ARG A 8 -19.21 -24.97 -8.40
CA ARG A 8 -18.39 -26.11 -8.82
C ARG A 8 -16.89 -25.77 -8.69
N HIS A 9 -16.47 -25.39 -7.49
CA HIS A 9 -15.15 -24.81 -7.24
C HIS A 9 -13.99 -25.76 -7.61
N GLU A 10 -14.09 -27.05 -7.31
CA GLU A 10 -13.05 -28.03 -7.68
C GLU A 10 -12.88 -28.15 -9.21
N HIS A 11 -13.96 -28.10 -9.98
CA HIS A 11 -13.88 -28.08 -11.43
C HIS A 11 -13.30 -26.77 -11.97
N ALA A 12 -13.64 -25.64 -11.33
CA ALA A 12 -13.05 -24.34 -11.67
C ALA A 12 -11.53 -24.33 -11.40
N ILE A 13 -11.11 -24.84 -10.24
CA ILE A 13 -9.69 -25.00 -9.88
C ILE A 13 -8.95 -25.81 -10.95
N SER A 14 -9.45 -27.03 -11.26
CA SER A 14 -8.80 -27.92 -12.22
C SER A 14 -8.72 -27.30 -13.63
N ALA A 15 -9.80 -26.65 -14.10
CA ALA A 15 -9.84 -26.00 -15.40
C ALA A 15 -8.84 -24.83 -15.51
N ILE A 16 -8.78 -23.99 -14.46
CA ILE A 16 -7.86 -22.84 -14.44
C ILE A 16 -6.41 -23.31 -14.33
N GLN A 17 -6.12 -24.27 -13.45
CA GLN A 17 -4.78 -24.85 -13.34
C GLN A 17 -4.31 -25.45 -14.66
N SER A 18 -5.18 -26.18 -15.38
CA SER A 18 -4.87 -26.72 -16.69
C SER A 18 -4.56 -25.62 -17.70
N ALA A 19 -5.31 -24.52 -17.72
CA ALA A 19 -5.04 -23.39 -18.61
C ALA A 19 -3.69 -22.72 -18.29
N ILE A 20 -3.37 -22.53 -17.01
CA ILE A 20 -2.09 -21.95 -16.57
C ILE A 20 -0.91 -22.85 -17.00
N ILE A 21 -0.99 -24.17 -16.77
CA ILE A 21 0.06 -25.13 -17.16
C ILE A 21 0.28 -25.13 -18.68
N ASN A 22 -0.78 -24.94 -19.46
CA ASN A 22 -0.72 -24.89 -20.93
C ASN A 22 -0.40 -23.47 -21.47
N SER A 23 0.19 -22.61 -20.66
CA SER A 23 0.63 -21.25 -21.06
C SER A 23 -0.50 -20.34 -21.55
N GLN A 24 -1.73 -20.58 -21.12
CA GLN A 24 -2.91 -19.76 -21.42
C GLN A 24 -3.31 -18.87 -20.22
N ALA A 25 -2.37 -18.62 -19.33
CA ALA A 25 -2.63 -17.88 -18.11
C ALA A 25 -3.03 -16.42 -18.42
N GLN A 26 -4.01 -15.93 -17.66
CA GLN A 26 -4.44 -14.54 -17.63
C GLN A 26 -4.48 -14.06 -16.17
N PRO A 27 -4.19 -12.79 -15.87
CA PRO A 27 -4.16 -12.29 -14.48
C PRO A 27 -5.42 -12.63 -13.67
N TRP A 28 -6.62 -12.42 -14.23
CA TRP A 28 -7.89 -12.72 -13.57
C TRP A 28 -8.06 -14.21 -13.19
N MET A 29 -7.34 -15.12 -13.87
CA MET A 29 -7.41 -16.55 -13.54
C MET A 29 -6.83 -16.86 -12.18
N TYR A 30 -5.78 -16.16 -11.77
CA TYR A 30 -5.18 -16.32 -10.46
C TYR A 30 -6.11 -15.84 -9.35
N GLU A 31 -6.86 -14.77 -9.58
CA GLU A 31 -7.86 -14.26 -8.64
C GLU A 31 -8.98 -15.29 -8.43
N VAL A 32 -9.59 -15.76 -9.53
CA VAL A 32 -10.66 -16.75 -9.47
C VAL A 32 -10.15 -18.08 -8.89
N LEU A 33 -8.93 -18.47 -9.22
CA LEU A 33 -8.29 -19.67 -8.67
C LEU A 33 -8.12 -19.54 -7.15
N ALA A 34 -7.56 -18.44 -6.67
CA ALA A 34 -7.34 -18.20 -5.26
C ALA A 34 -8.66 -18.23 -4.48
N VAL A 35 -9.69 -17.51 -4.96
CA VAL A 35 -11.03 -17.50 -4.32
C VAL A 35 -11.68 -18.88 -4.35
N SER A 36 -11.59 -19.60 -5.49
CA SER A 36 -12.16 -20.96 -5.59
C SER A 36 -11.47 -21.95 -4.64
N MET A 37 -10.15 -21.84 -4.50
CA MET A 37 -9.36 -22.67 -3.57
C MET A 37 -9.70 -22.35 -2.12
N GLU A 38 -9.90 -21.06 -1.78
CA GLU A 38 -10.31 -20.64 -0.44
C GLU A 38 -11.68 -21.24 -0.08
N ILE A 39 -12.67 -21.10 -0.98
CA ILE A 39 -14.02 -21.66 -0.76
C ILE A 39 -13.99 -23.20 -0.67
N ALA A 40 -13.14 -23.85 -1.47
CA ALA A 40 -12.93 -25.30 -1.42
C ALA A 40 -12.14 -25.78 -0.19
N GLY A 41 -11.72 -24.86 0.70
CA GLY A 41 -10.98 -25.20 1.92
C GLY A 41 -9.55 -25.66 1.69
N ARG A 42 -8.93 -25.25 0.56
CA ARG A 42 -7.53 -25.59 0.27
C ARG A 42 -6.58 -24.97 1.29
N PRO A 43 -5.40 -25.59 1.54
CA PRO A 43 -4.43 -25.05 2.48
C PRO A 43 -4.04 -23.60 2.16
N LYS A 44 -4.03 -22.72 3.18
CA LYS A 44 -3.69 -21.29 3.03
C LYS A 44 -2.38 -21.06 2.25
N LYS A 45 -1.37 -21.93 2.46
CA LYS A 45 -0.09 -21.85 1.77
C LYS A 45 -0.19 -22.07 0.26
N GLU A 46 -1.13 -22.91 -0.19
CA GLU A 46 -1.37 -23.14 -1.62
C GLU A 46 -2.04 -21.92 -2.24
N VAL A 47 -3.05 -21.36 -1.56
CA VAL A 47 -3.73 -20.14 -2.00
C VAL A 47 -2.75 -18.96 -2.06
N GLU A 48 -1.90 -18.79 -1.04
CA GLU A 48 -0.84 -17.77 -1.04
C GLU A 48 0.08 -17.89 -2.27
N ARG A 49 0.50 -19.11 -2.60
CA ARG A 49 1.35 -19.36 -3.77
C ARG A 49 0.69 -18.93 -5.08
N VAL A 50 -0.61 -19.17 -5.20
CA VAL A 50 -1.41 -18.74 -6.37
C VAL A 50 -1.46 -17.22 -6.45
N VAL A 51 -1.72 -16.53 -5.32
CA VAL A 51 -1.75 -15.05 -5.28
C VAL A 51 -0.38 -14.46 -5.62
N MET A 52 0.70 -15.07 -5.11
CA MET A 52 2.06 -14.64 -5.46
C MET A 52 2.37 -14.86 -6.95
N GLY A 53 1.89 -15.96 -7.54
CA GLY A 53 2.05 -16.24 -8.96
C GLY A 53 1.42 -15.18 -9.88
N MET A 54 0.41 -14.45 -9.41
CA MET A 54 -0.15 -13.32 -10.15
C MET A 54 0.88 -12.18 -10.31
N THR A 55 1.74 -11.96 -9.32
CA THR A 55 2.75 -10.90 -9.36
C THR A 55 3.96 -11.24 -10.24
N ASP A 56 4.18 -12.53 -10.49
CA ASP A 56 5.24 -13.01 -11.40
C ASP A 56 4.82 -12.92 -12.87
N PHE A 57 3.56 -12.63 -13.12
CA PHE A 57 3.05 -12.41 -14.48
C PHE A 57 3.59 -11.09 -15.03
N GLY A 58 4.49 -11.14 -15.98
CA GLY A 58 5.40 -10.10 -16.52
C GLY A 58 4.87 -8.70 -16.84
N ASN A 59 3.65 -8.34 -16.42
CA ASN A 59 3.06 -7.02 -16.44
C ASN A 59 2.32 -6.76 -15.11
N ALA A 60 2.99 -6.98 -13.98
CA ALA A 60 2.44 -6.62 -12.70
C ALA A 60 2.26 -5.10 -12.64
N ASP A 61 1.02 -4.65 -12.79
CA ASP A 61 0.63 -3.27 -12.65
C ASP A 61 0.33 -2.92 -11.19
N PHE A 62 0.10 -1.63 -10.94
CA PHE A 62 -0.26 -1.12 -9.61
C PHE A 62 -1.50 -1.86 -9.03
N GLY A 63 -2.54 -2.05 -9.84
CA GLY A 63 -3.78 -2.71 -9.40
C GLY A 63 -3.55 -4.15 -8.96
N SER A 64 -2.80 -4.91 -9.74
CA SER A 64 -2.43 -6.30 -9.42
C SER A 64 -1.62 -6.41 -8.13
N MET A 65 -0.67 -5.47 -7.90
CA MET A 65 0.11 -5.43 -6.65
C MET A 65 -0.77 -5.11 -5.44
N MET A 66 -1.67 -4.12 -5.56
CA MET A 66 -2.59 -3.76 -4.49
C MET A 66 -3.57 -4.88 -4.18
N TYR A 67 -4.11 -5.55 -5.21
CA TYR A 67 -4.98 -6.71 -5.03
C TYR A 67 -4.27 -7.82 -4.26
N SER A 68 -3.06 -8.19 -4.71
CA SER A 68 -2.26 -9.24 -4.06
C SER A 68 -1.94 -8.88 -2.61
N ALA A 69 -1.56 -7.63 -2.33
CA ALA A 69 -1.29 -7.17 -0.98
C ALA A 69 -2.52 -7.31 -0.07
N ASN A 70 -3.68 -6.80 -0.52
CA ASN A 70 -4.92 -6.88 0.25
C ASN A 70 -5.36 -8.33 0.47
N TYR A 71 -5.16 -9.19 -0.51
CA TYR A 71 -5.46 -10.62 -0.38
C TYR A 71 -4.57 -11.29 0.66
N LEU A 72 -3.26 -11.01 0.63
CA LEU A 72 -2.28 -11.54 1.60
C LEU A 72 -2.57 -11.07 3.03
N VAL A 73 -3.06 -9.83 3.21
CA VAL A 73 -3.51 -9.33 4.52
C VAL A 73 -4.64 -10.21 5.08
N ARG A 74 -5.62 -10.59 4.26
CA ARG A 74 -6.71 -11.49 4.68
C ARG A 74 -6.22 -12.85 5.16
N PHE A 75 -5.09 -13.33 4.64
CA PHE A 75 -4.45 -14.56 5.07
C PHE A 75 -3.42 -14.37 6.19
N GLU A 76 -3.38 -13.19 6.80
CA GLU A 76 -2.42 -12.85 7.86
C GLU A 76 -0.95 -12.95 7.43
N ARG A 77 -0.69 -12.88 6.11
CA ARG A 77 0.67 -12.92 5.52
C ARG A 77 1.24 -11.50 5.43
N LYS A 78 1.35 -10.86 6.60
CA LYS A 78 1.65 -9.44 6.73
C LYS A 78 2.97 -9.04 6.06
N ASP A 79 4.04 -9.82 6.23
CA ASP A 79 5.34 -9.53 5.60
C ASP A 79 5.28 -9.59 4.07
N ALA A 80 4.54 -10.58 3.52
CA ALA A 80 4.35 -10.70 2.09
C ALA A 80 3.51 -9.54 1.54
N ALA A 81 2.44 -9.16 2.26
CA ALA A 81 1.60 -8.02 1.91
C ALA A 81 2.40 -6.70 1.87
N LEU A 82 3.26 -6.44 2.88
CA LEU A 82 4.13 -5.27 2.88
C LEU A 82 5.08 -5.22 1.68
N ARG A 83 5.64 -6.36 1.27
CA ARG A 83 6.46 -6.41 0.05
C ARG A 83 5.66 -5.99 -1.19
N MET A 84 4.39 -6.41 -1.30
CA MET A 84 3.52 -6.02 -2.42
C MET A 84 3.16 -4.54 -2.39
N TYR A 85 2.83 -3.99 -1.20
CA TYR A 85 2.62 -2.54 -1.05
C TYR A 85 3.86 -1.74 -1.43
N ARG A 86 5.06 -2.19 -1.06
CA ARG A 86 6.31 -1.55 -1.48
C ARG A 86 6.51 -1.58 -3.00
N GLN A 87 6.15 -2.67 -3.65
CA GLN A 87 6.22 -2.78 -5.11
C GLN A 87 5.17 -1.86 -5.77
N ALA A 88 3.93 -1.83 -5.27
CA ALA A 88 2.91 -0.90 -5.74
C ALA A 88 3.36 0.56 -5.61
N ALA A 89 3.96 0.93 -4.47
CA ALA A 89 4.52 2.27 -4.25
C ALA A 89 5.66 2.63 -5.22
N ARG A 90 6.43 1.66 -5.70
CA ARG A 90 7.46 1.91 -6.73
C ARG A 90 6.85 2.15 -8.12
N LEU A 91 5.73 1.50 -8.41
CA LEU A 91 5.03 1.66 -9.69
C LEU A 91 4.27 2.97 -9.79
N ALA A 92 3.75 3.45 -8.65
CA ALA A 92 2.98 4.70 -8.58
C ALA A 92 3.27 5.40 -7.23
N PRO A 93 4.46 6.08 -7.13
CA PRO A 93 4.91 6.68 -5.88
C PRO A 93 4.04 7.83 -5.39
N GLU A 94 3.28 8.44 -6.29
CA GLU A 94 2.32 9.52 -6.00
C GLU A 94 1.00 9.01 -5.40
N ARG A 95 0.75 7.70 -5.40
CA ARG A 95 -0.48 7.11 -4.88
C ARG A 95 -0.39 6.89 -3.37
N PRO A 96 -1.39 7.38 -2.57
CA PRO A 96 -1.38 7.23 -1.12
C PRO A 96 -1.62 5.80 -0.61
N GLU A 97 -2.39 5.00 -1.36
CA GLU A 97 -2.95 3.75 -0.87
C GLU A 97 -1.90 2.76 -0.37
N PRO A 98 -0.76 2.53 -1.07
CA PRO A 98 0.26 1.59 -0.60
C PRO A 98 0.89 2.02 0.72
N TYR A 99 1.09 3.32 0.92
CA TYR A 99 1.71 3.85 2.12
C TYR A 99 0.73 3.84 3.30
N VAL A 100 -0.51 4.25 3.09
CA VAL A 100 -1.56 4.29 4.13
C VAL A 100 -1.87 2.87 4.62
N LEU A 101 -2.07 1.92 3.70
CA LEU A 101 -2.34 0.52 4.05
C LEU A 101 -1.10 -0.17 4.61
N GLY A 102 0.07 0.14 4.06
CA GLY A 102 1.37 -0.33 4.56
C GLY A 102 1.64 0.15 5.99
N LEU A 103 1.31 1.41 6.30
CA LEU A 103 1.48 1.97 7.65
C LEU A 103 0.60 1.25 8.68
N LYS A 104 -0.66 0.99 8.33
CA LYS A 104 -1.56 0.21 9.19
C LYS A 104 -0.95 -1.15 9.52
N LEU A 105 -0.44 -1.84 8.51
CA LEU A 105 0.15 -3.16 8.65
C LEU A 105 1.49 -3.14 9.42
N ALA A 106 2.32 -2.14 9.16
CA ALA A 106 3.60 -1.93 9.85
C ALA A 106 3.41 -1.67 11.36
N ARG A 107 2.35 -0.93 11.72
CA ARG A 107 1.96 -0.72 13.12
C ARG A 107 1.55 -2.03 13.80
N ASP A 108 0.78 -2.87 13.12
CA ASP A 108 0.37 -4.17 13.63
C ASP A 108 1.55 -5.13 13.84
N LEU A 109 2.60 -4.99 13.02
CA LEU A 109 3.86 -5.75 13.17
C LEU A 109 4.82 -5.11 14.16
N GLU A 110 4.56 -3.87 14.55
CA GLU A 110 5.45 -3.06 15.39
C GLU A 110 6.90 -3.00 14.86
N ASP A 111 7.09 -3.02 13.55
CA ASP A 111 8.41 -2.95 12.91
C ASP A 111 8.77 -1.49 12.60
N PRO A 112 9.80 -0.92 13.27
CA PRO A 112 10.19 0.48 13.08
C PRO A 112 10.63 0.80 11.64
N ARG A 113 11.24 -0.15 10.92
CA ARG A 113 11.69 0.05 9.53
C ARG A 113 10.52 0.14 8.56
N GLU A 114 9.52 -0.72 8.77
CA GLU A 114 8.30 -0.70 7.97
C GLU A 114 7.46 0.56 8.28
N ILE A 115 7.41 0.95 9.57
CA ILE A 115 6.78 2.22 9.99
C ILE A 115 7.49 3.41 9.33
N GLN A 116 8.83 3.45 9.35
CA GLN A 116 9.59 4.52 8.70
C GLN A 116 9.23 4.64 7.22
N TRP A 117 9.32 3.54 6.46
CA TRP A 117 8.99 3.54 5.03
C TRP A 117 7.58 4.05 4.76
N ALA A 118 6.60 3.47 5.43
CA ALA A 118 5.20 3.80 5.16
C ALA A 118 4.84 5.21 5.62
N ALA A 119 5.28 5.60 6.83
CA ALA A 119 5.00 6.92 7.37
C ALA A 119 5.67 8.05 6.60
N THR A 120 6.92 7.87 6.15
CA THR A 120 7.59 8.87 5.31
C THR A 120 6.91 9.01 3.95
N GLY A 121 6.46 7.91 3.35
CA GLY A 121 5.66 7.95 2.12
C GLY A 121 4.32 8.69 2.30
N VAL A 122 3.64 8.47 3.43
CA VAL A 122 2.44 9.23 3.79
C VAL A 122 2.73 10.72 3.95
N LEU A 123 3.84 11.09 4.59
CA LEU A 123 4.20 12.48 4.87
C LEU A 123 4.78 13.23 3.67
N ALA A 124 5.23 12.53 2.64
CA ALA A 124 5.90 13.13 1.49
C ALA A 124 4.95 13.92 0.59
N LEU A 125 3.67 13.59 0.58
CA LEU A 125 2.68 14.16 -0.33
C LEU A 125 1.47 14.69 0.43
N ASP A 126 0.92 15.80 -0.06
CA ASP A 126 -0.37 16.35 0.34
C ASP A 126 -1.38 15.96 -0.76
N TRP A 127 -2.30 15.06 -0.43
CA TRP A 127 -3.34 14.61 -1.37
C TRP A 127 -4.57 15.50 -1.24
N THR A 128 -5.40 15.52 -2.28
CA THR A 128 -6.52 16.45 -2.44
C THR A 128 -7.60 16.38 -1.34
N SER A 129 -7.69 15.29 -0.56
CA SER A 129 -8.62 15.21 0.56
C SER A 129 -8.18 14.18 1.61
N GLY A 130 -8.43 14.48 2.87
CA GLY A 130 -8.22 13.56 3.99
C GLY A 130 -6.76 13.31 4.37
N PHE A 131 -5.80 13.97 3.75
CA PHE A 131 -4.37 13.77 4.01
C PHE A 131 -3.98 14.17 5.44
N GLU A 132 -4.64 15.17 6.03
CA GLU A 132 -4.33 15.63 7.38
C GLU A 132 -4.49 14.52 8.42
N GLN A 133 -5.51 13.66 8.27
CA GLN A 133 -5.69 12.53 9.17
C GLN A 133 -4.60 11.49 8.95
N HIS A 134 -4.26 11.18 7.70
CA HIS A 134 -3.17 10.26 7.38
C HIS A 134 -1.83 10.78 7.90
N HIS A 135 -1.55 12.08 7.78
CA HIS A 135 -0.35 12.72 8.33
C HIS A 135 -0.32 12.63 9.86
N LYS A 136 -1.44 12.87 10.56
CA LYS A 136 -1.55 12.69 12.01
C LYS A 136 -1.25 11.24 12.42
N ASP A 137 -1.84 10.27 11.72
CA ASP A 137 -1.64 8.85 12.00
C ASP A 137 -0.17 8.44 11.77
N ALA A 138 0.46 8.97 10.72
CA ALA A 138 1.88 8.74 10.45
C ALA A 138 2.78 9.30 11.54
N LEU A 139 2.53 10.55 12.00
CA LEU A 139 3.29 11.16 13.08
C LEU A 139 3.12 10.42 14.43
N VAL A 140 1.92 9.92 14.71
CA VAL A 140 1.67 9.07 15.89
C VAL A 140 2.48 7.78 15.81
N ALA A 141 2.48 7.12 14.63
CA ALA A 141 3.24 5.89 14.42
C ALA A 141 4.76 6.10 14.57
N ILE A 142 5.29 7.20 14.01
CA ILE A 142 6.71 7.58 14.14
C ILE A 142 7.09 7.79 15.61
N ARG A 143 6.27 8.52 16.38
CA ARG A 143 6.54 8.73 17.81
C ARG A 143 6.55 7.43 18.61
N ALA A 144 5.63 6.52 18.33
CA ALA A 144 5.57 5.21 18.97
C ALA A 144 6.82 4.36 18.63
N ALA A 145 7.22 4.35 17.36
CA ALA A 145 8.42 3.64 16.90
C ALA A 145 9.70 4.24 17.49
N GLU A 146 9.82 5.57 17.53
CA GLU A 146 10.94 6.28 18.16
C GLU A 146 11.07 5.90 19.63
N GLN A 147 9.99 5.95 20.40
CA GLN A 147 10.01 5.56 21.81
C GLN A 147 10.42 4.08 22.00
N LYS A 148 9.95 3.18 21.12
CA LYS A 148 10.32 1.77 21.14
C LYS A 148 11.83 1.60 20.91
N LEU A 149 12.38 2.27 19.90
CA LEU A 149 13.81 2.25 19.58
C LEU A 149 14.66 2.78 20.76
N ARG A 150 14.28 3.91 21.35
CA ARG A 150 15.00 4.47 22.50
C ARG A 150 14.98 3.55 23.74
N ARG A 151 13.82 2.93 24.04
CA ARG A 151 13.72 1.93 25.12
C ARG A 151 14.61 0.72 24.87
N ALA A 152 14.87 0.38 23.61
CA ALA A 152 15.78 -0.69 23.21
C ALA A 152 17.25 -0.25 23.15
N GLY A 153 17.57 1.01 23.52
CA GLY A 153 18.93 1.57 23.44
C GLY A 153 19.40 1.90 22.02
N GLN A 154 18.52 1.83 21.02
CA GLN A 154 18.83 2.08 19.61
C GLN A 154 18.63 3.57 19.27
N ASN A 155 19.44 4.43 19.91
CA ASN A 155 19.26 5.88 19.79
C ASN A 155 19.54 6.40 18.38
N ASP A 156 20.56 5.89 17.71
CA ASP A 156 20.90 6.30 16.34
C ASP A 156 19.75 6.00 15.36
N ALA A 157 19.15 4.81 15.46
CA ALA A 157 17.99 4.44 14.65
C ALA A 157 16.75 5.30 14.96
N ALA A 158 16.58 5.72 16.23
CA ALA A 158 15.52 6.65 16.62
C ALA A 158 15.74 8.04 16.01
N ASP A 159 16.98 8.53 16.01
CA ASP A 159 17.34 9.81 15.41
C ASP A 159 17.20 9.78 13.88
N GLU A 160 17.63 8.71 13.23
CA GLU A 160 17.44 8.50 11.78
C GLU A 160 15.95 8.52 11.38
N LEU A 161 15.10 7.86 12.17
CA LEU A 161 13.65 7.87 11.96
C LEU A 161 13.07 9.29 12.02
N LEU A 162 13.48 10.09 13.02
CA LEU A 162 13.01 11.47 13.17
C LEU A 162 13.52 12.38 12.05
N ILE A 163 14.77 12.19 11.62
CA ILE A 163 15.35 12.91 10.48
C ILE A 163 14.56 12.58 9.20
N ALA A 164 14.35 11.29 8.91
CA ALA A 164 13.60 10.85 7.75
C ALA A 164 12.17 11.44 7.72
N ALA A 165 11.50 11.46 8.88
CA ALA A 165 10.17 12.04 9.00
C ALA A 165 10.14 13.55 8.77
N ARG A 166 11.20 14.26 9.21
CA ARG A 166 11.34 15.70 8.98
C ARG A 166 11.58 16.00 7.52
N GLU A 167 12.49 15.27 6.87
CA GLU A 167 12.79 15.45 5.45
C GLU A 167 11.58 15.12 4.57
N ALA A 168 10.82 14.08 4.89
CA ALA A 168 9.60 13.73 4.15
C ALA A 168 8.52 14.84 4.18
N ARG A 169 8.54 15.70 5.21
CA ARG A 169 7.62 16.85 5.33
C ARG A 169 8.18 18.13 4.75
N ARG A 170 9.42 18.10 4.30
CA ARG A 170 10.04 19.29 3.72
C ARG A 170 9.34 19.64 2.41
N ARG A 171 9.00 20.92 2.27
CA ARG A 171 8.47 21.51 1.04
C ARG A 171 9.41 22.63 0.63
N ASP A 172 9.61 22.79 -0.68
CA ASP A 172 10.44 23.87 -1.22
C ASP A 172 9.74 25.22 -1.03
N LEU A 173 8.42 25.22 -1.10
CA LEU A 173 7.56 26.38 -0.87
C LEU A 173 6.31 25.93 -0.10
N GLN A 174 5.92 26.70 0.89
CA GLN A 174 4.63 26.61 1.57
C GLN A 174 3.96 27.98 1.54
N VAL A 175 2.75 28.03 0.99
CA VAL A 175 1.92 29.24 0.97
C VAL A 175 0.70 28.96 1.85
N GLU A 176 0.48 29.81 2.85
CA GLU A 176 -0.68 29.73 3.74
C GLU A 176 -1.54 30.97 3.56
N LEU A 177 -2.82 30.77 3.21
CA LEU A 177 -3.81 31.83 3.11
C LEU A 177 -4.74 31.75 4.32
N THR A 178 -4.73 32.82 5.12
CA THR A 178 -5.60 32.96 6.28
C THR A 178 -6.47 34.21 6.14
N TRP A 179 -7.77 34.06 6.30
CA TRP A 179 -8.70 35.19 6.26
C TRP A 179 -9.76 35.11 7.34
N SER A 180 -10.36 36.26 7.63
CA SER A 180 -11.50 36.38 8.54
C SER A 180 -12.63 37.10 7.82
N GLY A 181 -13.84 36.53 7.86
CA GLY A 181 -15.02 37.10 7.21
C GLY A 181 -15.78 36.06 6.38
N SER A 182 -16.84 36.50 5.69
CA SER A 182 -17.70 35.63 4.86
C SER A 182 -17.29 35.61 3.38
N GLY A 183 -16.13 36.19 3.04
CA GLY A 183 -15.62 36.20 1.67
C GLY A 183 -15.08 34.83 1.28
N ASP A 184 -15.34 34.38 0.07
CA ASP A 184 -14.71 33.24 -0.55
C ASP A 184 -13.42 33.71 -1.24
N LEU A 185 -12.31 33.03 -0.95
CA LEU A 185 -10.99 33.41 -1.48
C LEU A 185 -10.35 32.17 -2.11
N ASP A 186 -9.94 32.34 -3.36
CA ASP A 186 -9.18 31.33 -4.08
C ASP A 186 -7.69 31.68 -4.08
N LEU A 187 -6.84 30.70 -3.86
CA LEU A 187 -5.40 30.81 -4.01
C LEU A 187 -5.00 30.29 -5.39
N LEU A 188 -4.48 31.18 -6.24
CA LEU A 188 -3.91 30.83 -7.53
C LEU A 188 -2.39 30.93 -7.46
N VAL A 189 -1.70 29.86 -7.80
CA VAL A 189 -0.23 29.82 -7.90
C VAL A 189 0.17 29.67 -9.36
N GLU A 190 0.88 30.66 -9.89
CA GLU A 190 1.43 30.64 -11.25
C GLU A 190 2.92 30.31 -11.21
N GLU A 191 3.30 29.26 -11.92
CA GLU A 191 4.71 28.88 -12.06
C GLU A 191 5.44 29.77 -13.06
N PRO A 192 6.76 30.02 -12.90
CA PRO A 192 7.54 30.85 -13.81
C PRO A 192 7.52 30.37 -15.28
N VAL A 193 7.21 29.13 -15.53
CA VAL A 193 7.07 28.52 -16.87
C VAL A 193 5.64 28.53 -17.41
N GLY A 194 4.70 29.16 -16.70
CA GLY A 194 3.30 29.36 -17.13
C GLY A 194 2.34 28.25 -16.75
N GLY A 195 2.74 27.29 -15.91
CA GLY A 195 1.82 26.33 -15.28
C GLY A 195 0.96 27.05 -14.22
N VAL A 196 -0.34 26.72 -14.16
CA VAL A 196 -1.26 27.27 -13.15
C VAL A 196 -1.82 26.13 -12.31
N CYS A 197 -1.64 26.22 -11.00
CA CYS A 197 -2.23 25.30 -10.02
C CYS A 197 -3.29 26.04 -9.21
N SER A 198 -4.48 25.48 -9.13
CA SER A 198 -5.61 25.98 -8.36
C SER A 198 -6.12 24.97 -7.35
#